data_39fb7fb6239c34074ee175b7ad19b3a0
#
_entry.id   39fb7fb6239c34074ee175b7ad19b3a0
#
_cell.length_a   1.000
_cell.length_b   1.000
_cell.length_c   1.000
_cell.angle_alpha   90.00
_cell.angle_beta   90.00
_cell.angle_gamma   90.00
#
_symmetry.space_group_name_H-M   'P 1'
#
loop_
_entity.id
_entity.type
_entity.pdbx_description
1 polymer ?
#
loop_
_entity_poly.entity_id
_entity_poly.type
_entity_poly.pdbx_seq_one_letter_code
_entity_poly.pdbx_strand_id
1 'polypeptide(L)'
;ECPNCQALIAAGYQVCPQCGHQFPEPNRQQHEAKASTEGILSGQTTREEHRVSETTYHVHMKRSDPSAPLTMRVEYRVGFNRYFREWVCFDHSGYARTKAEAWWRARSVEPVPGGTEEAVEMAKAGALAPALSITVEKKAGDQFERVTQHVLGDKPPRLDSEEGLPDRPPEPAGMTYGIPEDEIPF
;
A
#
# COMPACT_ATOMS: atom_id res chain seq x y z
N GLU A 1 -35.00 -8.69 -52.29
CA GLU A 1 -35.56 -9.53 -53.33
C GLU A 1 -35.98 -10.88 -52.76
N CYS A 2 -37.12 -11.42 -53.24
CA CYS A 2 -37.57 -12.75 -52.87
C CYS A 2 -36.72 -13.81 -53.59
N PRO A 3 -36.09 -14.78 -52.83
CA PRO A 3 -35.25 -15.80 -53.48
C PRO A 3 -36.03 -16.76 -54.41
N ASN A 4 -37.36 -16.83 -54.27
CA ASN A 4 -38.18 -17.76 -55.04
C ASN A 4 -38.76 -17.10 -56.37
N CYS A 5 -39.21 -15.85 -56.25
CA CYS A 5 -39.84 -15.20 -57.41
C CYS A 5 -39.18 -13.90 -57.89
N GLN A 6 -38.06 -13.51 -57.26
CA GLN A 6 -37.24 -12.32 -57.52
C GLN A 6 -38.01 -10.97 -57.40
N ALA A 7 -39.21 -10.98 -56.83
CA ALA A 7 -39.94 -9.76 -56.58
C ALA A 7 -39.24 -8.88 -55.54
N LEU A 8 -39.26 -7.56 -55.84
CA LEU A 8 -38.79 -6.54 -54.84
C LEU A 8 -39.88 -6.38 -53.78
N ILE A 9 -39.54 -6.71 -52.54
CA ILE A 9 -40.41 -6.58 -51.38
C ILE A 9 -39.77 -5.71 -50.32
N ALA A 10 -40.59 -4.96 -49.60
CA ALA A 10 -40.09 -4.14 -48.50
C ALA A 10 -39.52 -5.03 -47.37
N ALA A 11 -38.55 -4.53 -46.65
CA ALA A 11 -38.00 -5.22 -45.48
C ALA A 11 -39.08 -5.37 -44.42
N GLY A 12 -39.11 -6.57 -43.76
CA GLY A 12 -40.02 -6.85 -42.64
C GLY A 12 -41.18 -7.79 -42.94
N TYR A 13 -41.39 -8.20 -44.21
CA TYR A 13 -42.36 -9.24 -44.52
C TYR A 13 -41.80 -10.62 -44.14
N GLN A 14 -42.58 -11.39 -43.38
CA GLN A 14 -42.26 -12.79 -43.05
C GLN A 14 -42.63 -13.76 -44.20
N VAL A 15 -43.56 -13.33 -45.06
CA VAL A 15 -44.05 -14.11 -46.19
C VAL A 15 -44.08 -13.21 -47.44
N CYS A 16 -43.58 -13.71 -48.57
CA CYS A 16 -43.63 -12.98 -49.80
C CYS A 16 -45.08 -12.78 -50.29
N PRO A 17 -45.56 -11.53 -50.51
CA PRO A 17 -46.94 -11.28 -50.90
C PRO A 17 -47.24 -11.74 -52.33
N GLN A 18 -46.21 -12.02 -53.16
CA GLN A 18 -46.41 -12.47 -54.51
C GLN A 18 -46.41 -13.99 -54.68
N CYS A 19 -45.56 -14.72 -53.96
CA CYS A 19 -45.40 -16.15 -54.15
C CYS A 19 -45.58 -17.01 -52.88
N GLY A 20 -45.84 -16.39 -51.73
CA GLY A 20 -46.04 -17.12 -50.51
C GLY A 20 -44.75 -17.70 -49.86
N HIS A 21 -43.57 -17.41 -50.42
CA HIS A 21 -42.32 -17.88 -49.83
C HIS A 21 -42.12 -17.33 -48.42
N GLN A 22 -41.88 -18.20 -47.44
CA GLN A 22 -41.59 -17.82 -46.06
C GLN A 22 -40.10 -17.49 -45.91
N PHE A 23 -39.80 -16.30 -45.39
CA PHE A 23 -38.45 -15.92 -45.06
C PHE A 23 -38.03 -16.51 -43.73
N PRO A 24 -36.76 -16.92 -43.56
CA PRO A 24 -36.26 -17.36 -42.26
C PRO A 24 -36.40 -16.21 -41.26
N GLU A 25 -36.79 -16.54 -40.03
CA GLU A 25 -36.84 -15.55 -38.95
C GLU A 25 -35.45 -14.91 -38.79
N PRO A 26 -35.39 -13.57 -38.71
CA PRO A 26 -34.12 -12.90 -38.46
C PRO A 26 -33.56 -13.44 -37.16
N ASN A 27 -32.32 -13.98 -37.21
CA ASN A 27 -31.62 -14.42 -36.05
C ASN A 27 -31.40 -13.19 -35.14
N ARG A 28 -32.32 -12.95 -34.22
CA ARG A 28 -32.15 -11.98 -33.15
C ARG A 28 -31.02 -12.52 -32.32
N GLN A 29 -29.81 -11.94 -32.49
CA GLN A 29 -28.77 -12.12 -31.52
C GLN A 29 -29.40 -11.74 -30.17
N GLN A 30 -29.74 -12.75 -29.39
CA GLN A 30 -30.03 -12.56 -27.99
C GLN A 30 -28.72 -12.04 -27.44
N HIS A 31 -28.66 -10.72 -27.26
CA HIS A 31 -27.69 -10.17 -26.34
C HIS A 31 -28.03 -10.84 -25.00
N GLU A 32 -27.29 -11.91 -24.66
CA GLU A 32 -27.22 -12.35 -23.30
C GLU A 32 -26.72 -11.11 -22.52
N ALA A 33 -27.64 -10.42 -21.90
CA ALA A 33 -27.32 -9.50 -20.86
C ALA A 33 -26.72 -10.35 -19.71
N LYS A 34 -25.46 -10.76 -19.86
CA LYS A 34 -24.61 -11.03 -18.72
C LYS A 34 -24.48 -9.68 -18.04
N ALA A 35 -25.45 -9.40 -17.19
CA ALA A 35 -25.27 -8.40 -16.16
C ALA A 35 -24.01 -8.85 -15.42
N SER A 36 -22.87 -8.22 -15.75
CA SER A 36 -21.69 -8.27 -14.92
C SER A 36 -22.18 -7.89 -13.54
N THR A 37 -22.08 -8.80 -12.59
CA THR A 37 -22.31 -8.53 -11.16
C THR A 37 -21.22 -7.64 -10.59
N GLU A 38 -20.24 -7.25 -11.39
CA GLU A 38 -19.35 -6.14 -11.09
C GLU A 38 -20.17 -4.86 -11.13
N GLY A 39 -20.53 -4.42 -9.91
CA GLY A 39 -21.46 -3.33 -9.70
C GLY A 39 -21.06 -2.08 -10.44
N ILE A 40 -21.94 -1.65 -11.34
CA ILE A 40 -21.94 -0.35 -12.00
C ILE A 40 -22.23 0.79 -10.99
N LEU A 41 -22.25 0.48 -9.70
CA LEU A 41 -22.41 1.48 -8.65
C LEU A 41 -21.07 2.20 -8.47
N SER A 42 -20.98 3.39 -9.02
CA SER A 42 -19.99 4.41 -8.68
C SER A 42 -19.95 4.57 -7.16
N GLY A 43 -19.01 3.89 -6.48
CA GLY A 43 -18.91 3.91 -5.03
C GLY A 43 -18.51 2.57 -4.41
N GLN A 44 -18.39 1.50 -5.17
CA GLN A 44 -17.86 0.24 -4.63
C GLN A 44 -16.40 0.43 -4.23
N THR A 45 -16.17 0.26 -2.94
CA THR A 45 -14.84 0.27 -2.35
C THR A 45 -14.47 -1.18 -2.02
N THR A 46 -13.43 -1.69 -2.65
CA THR A 46 -12.85 -2.98 -2.28
C THR A 46 -11.91 -2.76 -1.10
N ARG A 47 -12.06 -3.58 -0.05
CA ARG A 47 -11.19 -3.58 1.12
C ARG A 47 -10.51 -4.92 1.22
N GLU A 48 -9.19 -4.88 1.33
CA GLU A 48 -8.37 -6.09 1.50
C GLU A 48 -7.43 -5.90 2.69
N GLU A 49 -7.34 -6.92 3.54
CA GLU A 49 -6.36 -6.96 4.62
C GLU A 49 -5.14 -7.76 4.15
N HIS A 50 -3.95 -7.19 4.39
CA HIS A 50 -2.68 -7.79 4.01
C HIS A 50 -1.74 -7.86 5.21
N ARG A 51 -1.14 -9.03 5.42
CA ARG A 51 -0.07 -9.20 6.40
C ARG A 51 1.21 -8.54 5.90
N VAL A 52 1.81 -7.69 6.73
CA VAL A 52 3.06 -7.00 6.41
C VAL A 52 4.25 -7.89 6.77
N SER A 53 5.19 -8.04 5.86
CA SER A 53 6.44 -8.76 6.09
C SER A 53 7.60 -7.83 6.47
N GLU A 54 7.57 -6.58 6.01
CA GLU A 54 8.60 -5.60 6.27
C GLU A 54 8.03 -4.19 6.11
N THR A 55 8.53 -3.25 6.92
CA THR A 55 8.21 -1.82 6.79
C THR A 55 9.51 -1.04 6.64
N THR A 56 9.58 -0.18 5.63
CA THR A 56 10.74 0.68 5.39
C THR A 56 10.34 2.16 5.35
N TYR A 57 11.28 3.04 5.73
CA TYR A 57 11.04 4.47 5.89
C TYR A 57 12.04 5.27 5.07
N HIS A 58 11.55 6.25 4.30
CA HIS A 58 12.36 7.06 3.41
C HIS A 58 11.93 8.52 3.46
N VAL A 59 12.89 9.43 3.36
CA VAL A 59 12.60 10.84 3.06
C VAL A 59 12.18 10.93 1.60
N HIS A 60 11.05 11.58 1.36
CA HIS A 60 10.53 11.77 0.01
C HIS A 60 10.38 13.27 -0.30
N MET A 61 10.98 13.67 -1.40
CA MET A 61 10.87 15.00 -1.99
C MET A 61 10.06 14.94 -3.28
N LYS A 62 9.14 15.87 -3.46
CA LYS A 62 8.30 15.93 -4.65
C LYS A 62 9.11 16.38 -5.86
N ARG A 63 9.23 15.54 -6.90
CA ARG A 63 10.03 15.84 -8.10
C ARG A 63 9.56 17.05 -8.87
N SER A 64 8.25 17.31 -8.90
CA SER A 64 7.66 18.44 -9.63
C SER A 64 7.80 19.78 -8.91
N ASP A 65 8.13 19.76 -7.62
CA ASP A 65 8.28 20.93 -6.78
C ASP A 65 9.28 20.66 -5.65
N PRO A 66 10.58 20.92 -5.88
CA PRO A 66 11.62 20.71 -4.88
C PRO A 66 11.51 21.62 -3.65
N SER A 67 10.72 22.70 -3.74
CA SER A 67 10.48 23.62 -2.62
C SER A 67 9.32 23.16 -1.71
N ALA A 68 8.58 22.13 -2.12
CA ALA A 68 7.51 21.57 -1.31
C ALA A 68 8.08 20.90 -0.03
N PRO A 69 7.33 20.97 1.09
CA PRO A 69 7.74 20.32 2.32
C PRO A 69 8.02 18.83 2.12
N LEU A 70 9.05 18.33 2.80
CA LEU A 70 9.39 16.91 2.77
C LEU A 70 8.27 16.04 3.38
N THR A 71 8.20 14.80 2.95
CA THR A 71 7.27 13.82 3.50
C THR A 71 8.00 12.52 3.82
N MET A 72 7.63 11.86 4.91
CA MET A 72 8.09 10.50 5.17
C MET A 72 7.26 9.53 4.34
N ARG A 73 7.91 8.80 3.44
CA ARG A 73 7.31 7.69 2.71
C ARG A 73 7.52 6.41 3.50
N VAL A 74 6.42 5.79 3.88
CA VAL A 74 6.39 4.47 4.51
C VAL A 74 6.02 3.45 3.45
N GLU A 75 6.83 2.42 3.29
CA GLU A 75 6.57 1.31 2.38
C GLU A 75 6.33 0.02 3.17
N TYR A 76 5.19 -0.60 2.91
CA TYR A 76 4.79 -1.89 3.49
C TYR A 76 4.97 -2.99 2.45
N ARG A 77 5.87 -3.94 2.71
CA ARG A 77 6.03 -5.13 1.88
C ARG A 77 5.03 -6.20 2.29
N VAL A 78 4.28 -6.70 1.32
CA VAL A 78 3.29 -7.76 1.48
C VAL A 78 3.66 -8.94 0.60
N GLY A 79 3.81 -10.10 1.21
CA GLY A 79 4.25 -11.30 0.48
C GLY A 79 5.62 -11.12 -0.16
N PHE A 80 5.78 -11.62 -1.39
CA PHE A 80 7.08 -11.65 -2.05
C PHE A 80 7.45 -10.35 -2.76
N ASN A 81 6.49 -9.70 -3.43
CA ASN A 81 6.82 -8.59 -4.34
C ASN A 81 5.73 -7.50 -4.46
N ARG A 82 4.85 -7.38 -3.49
CA ARG A 82 3.81 -6.32 -3.47
C ARG A 82 4.14 -5.30 -2.41
N TYR A 83 4.07 -4.01 -2.77
CA TYR A 83 4.39 -2.88 -1.90
C TYR A 83 3.24 -1.90 -1.86
N PHE A 84 2.83 -1.49 -0.66
CA PHE A 84 1.91 -0.38 -0.42
C PHE A 84 2.65 0.78 0.18
N ARG A 85 2.20 2.00 -0.13
CA ARG A 85 2.86 3.23 0.27
C ARG A 85 1.92 4.16 0.99
N GLU A 86 2.43 4.80 2.02
CA GLU A 86 1.77 5.85 2.77
C GLU A 86 2.71 7.04 2.92
N TRP A 87 2.18 8.26 2.92
CA TRP A 87 2.96 9.49 3.11
C TRP A 87 2.54 10.16 4.40
N VAL A 88 3.50 10.42 5.28
CA VAL A 88 3.33 11.08 6.58
C VAL A 88 4.01 12.44 6.53
N CYS A 89 3.27 13.49 6.86
CA CYS A 89 3.61 14.88 6.53
C CYS A 89 4.10 15.64 7.78
N PHE A 90 5.34 15.43 8.24
CA PHE A 90 5.88 16.09 9.43
C PHE A 90 6.27 17.55 9.20
N ASP A 91 6.74 17.92 7.99
CA ASP A 91 7.15 19.30 7.65
C ASP A 91 6.00 20.17 7.15
N HIS A 92 4.78 19.61 7.12
CA HIS A 92 3.59 20.35 6.75
C HIS A 92 2.99 21.06 7.97
N SER A 93 2.04 21.98 7.71
CA SER A 93 1.27 22.66 8.74
C SER A 93 -0.20 22.22 8.77
N GLY A 94 -0.92 22.64 9.81
CA GLY A 94 -2.36 22.41 9.94
C GLY A 94 -2.73 20.94 10.01
N TYR A 95 -3.80 20.56 9.34
CA TYR A 95 -4.37 19.20 9.42
C TYR A 95 -3.39 18.08 9.05
N ALA A 96 -2.52 18.31 8.05
CA ALA A 96 -1.54 17.31 7.62
C ALA A 96 -0.52 17.01 8.74
N ARG A 97 -0.04 18.05 9.43
CA ARG A 97 0.83 17.91 10.59
C ARG A 97 0.13 17.18 11.75
N THR A 98 -1.08 17.59 12.10
CA THR A 98 -1.85 16.94 13.17
C THR A 98 -2.06 15.44 12.90
N LYS A 99 -2.34 15.08 11.65
CA LYS A 99 -2.47 13.68 11.24
C LYS A 99 -1.14 12.92 11.38
N ALA A 100 -0.02 13.53 11.01
CA ALA A 100 1.30 12.93 11.16
C ALA A 100 1.65 12.69 12.63
N GLU A 101 1.35 13.66 13.51
CA GLU A 101 1.56 13.52 14.95
C GLU A 101 0.69 12.40 15.57
N ALA A 102 -0.58 12.32 15.18
CA ALA A 102 -1.46 11.25 15.62
C ALA A 102 -0.96 9.87 15.15
N TRP A 103 -0.48 9.80 13.90
CA TRP A 103 0.13 8.60 13.31
C TRP A 103 1.37 8.17 14.10
N TRP A 104 2.24 9.12 14.50
CA TRP A 104 3.43 8.86 15.31
C TRP A 104 3.08 8.36 16.71
N ARG A 105 2.22 9.11 17.41
CA ARG A 105 1.78 8.75 18.79
C ARG A 105 1.13 7.37 18.87
N ALA A 106 0.47 6.93 17.80
CA ALA A 106 -0.10 5.59 17.75
C ALA A 106 0.98 4.48 17.73
N ARG A 107 2.21 4.78 17.25
CA ARG A 107 3.27 3.79 16.98
C ARG A 107 4.48 3.91 17.89
N SER A 108 4.69 5.03 18.53
CA SER A 108 5.89 5.29 19.32
C SER A 108 5.58 5.77 20.72
N VAL A 109 6.50 5.53 21.63
CA VAL A 109 6.59 6.15 22.96
C VAL A 109 7.50 7.39 22.94
N GLU A 110 8.27 7.56 21.87
CA GLU A 110 9.13 8.71 21.68
C GLU A 110 8.33 10.00 21.42
N PRO A 111 8.90 11.17 21.76
CA PRO A 111 8.31 12.45 21.43
C PRO A 111 8.08 12.55 19.91
N VAL A 112 7.11 13.37 19.52
CA VAL A 112 6.84 13.61 18.11
C VAL A 112 8.01 14.37 17.48
N PRO A 113 8.59 13.86 16.37
CA PRO A 113 9.74 14.51 15.74
C PRO A 113 9.39 15.89 15.18
N GLY A 114 10.37 16.78 15.16
CA GLY A 114 10.24 18.16 14.67
C GLY A 114 10.05 18.20 13.15
N GLY A 115 10.66 17.26 12.42
CA GLY A 115 10.65 17.21 10.96
C GLY A 115 10.68 15.79 10.40
N THR A 116 10.65 15.71 9.08
CA THR A 116 10.61 14.45 8.33
C THR A 116 11.92 13.67 8.41
N GLU A 117 13.06 14.34 8.37
CA GLU A 117 14.38 13.70 8.44
C GLU A 117 14.56 13.02 9.79
N GLU A 118 14.31 13.75 10.88
CA GLU A 118 14.35 13.22 12.24
C GLU A 118 13.40 12.03 12.40
N ALA A 119 12.16 12.13 11.88
CA ALA A 119 11.19 11.05 11.92
C ALA A 119 11.71 9.77 11.23
N VAL A 120 12.38 9.90 10.09
CA VAL A 120 12.96 8.77 9.36
C VAL A 120 14.14 8.17 10.11
N GLU A 121 15.00 8.97 10.71
CA GLU A 121 16.14 8.50 11.50
C GLU A 121 15.66 7.72 12.73
N MET A 122 14.73 8.28 13.51
CA MET A 122 14.14 7.59 14.66
C MET A 122 13.41 6.31 14.25
N ALA A 123 12.67 6.32 13.14
CA ALA A 123 11.98 5.14 12.62
C ALA A 123 12.96 4.02 12.23
N LYS A 124 14.09 4.36 11.58
CA LYS A 124 15.16 3.42 11.23
C LYS A 124 15.90 2.89 12.46
N ALA A 125 16.01 3.71 13.53
CA ALA A 125 16.56 3.30 14.81
C ALA A 125 15.64 2.37 15.61
N GLY A 126 14.41 2.10 15.11
CA GLY A 126 13.48 1.17 15.75
C GLY A 126 12.49 1.82 16.73
N ALA A 127 12.28 3.14 16.66
CA ALA A 127 11.35 3.87 17.54
C ALA A 127 9.87 3.55 17.29
N LEU A 128 9.54 2.80 16.23
CA LEU A 128 8.15 2.56 15.82
C LEU A 128 7.72 1.11 16.01
N ALA A 129 6.50 0.92 16.51
CA ALA A 129 5.83 -0.37 16.54
C ALA A 129 5.73 -0.98 15.13
N PRO A 130 6.03 -2.27 14.97
CA PRO A 130 5.93 -2.94 13.68
C PRO A 130 4.47 -2.99 13.21
N ALA A 131 4.24 -2.76 11.92
CA ALA A 131 2.94 -3.02 11.32
C ALA A 131 2.80 -4.53 11.06
N LEU A 132 1.81 -5.17 11.68
CA LEU A 132 1.51 -6.60 11.51
C LEU A 132 0.65 -6.85 10.29
N SER A 133 -0.41 -6.05 10.13
CA SER A 133 -1.25 -6.04 8.94
C SER A 133 -1.72 -4.63 8.60
N ILE A 134 -2.09 -4.45 7.34
CA ILE A 134 -2.66 -3.21 6.81
C ILE A 134 -3.97 -3.53 6.07
N THR A 135 -4.94 -2.64 6.18
CA THR A 135 -6.13 -2.66 5.34
C THR A 135 -5.98 -1.64 4.23
N VAL A 136 -6.14 -2.11 3.01
CA VAL A 136 -6.03 -1.31 1.80
C VAL A 136 -7.39 -1.14 1.18
N GLU A 137 -7.73 0.07 0.80
CA GLU A 137 -8.97 0.41 0.09
C GLU A 137 -8.68 0.86 -1.32
N LYS A 138 -9.47 0.33 -2.26
CA LYS A 138 -9.52 0.78 -3.65
C LYS A 138 -10.95 1.14 -4.00
N LYS A 139 -11.18 2.37 -4.38
CA LYS A 139 -12.48 2.79 -4.92
C LYS A 139 -12.56 2.45 -6.40
N ALA A 140 -13.75 2.06 -6.87
CA ALA A 140 -13.99 1.87 -8.29
C ALA A 140 -13.68 3.16 -9.05
N GLY A 141 -12.78 3.07 -10.05
CA GLY A 141 -12.31 4.22 -10.82
C GLY A 141 -11.04 4.89 -10.29
N ASP A 142 -10.60 4.62 -9.05
CA ASP A 142 -9.33 5.12 -8.54
C ASP A 142 -8.15 4.31 -9.12
N GLN A 143 -7.13 5.02 -9.59
CA GLN A 143 -5.89 4.41 -10.09
C GLN A 143 -5.03 3.86 -8.93
N PHE A 144 -5.16 4.43 -7.72
CA PHE A 144 -4.30 4.12 -6.58
C PHE A 144 -5.08 3.53 -5.42
N GLU A 145 -4.46 2.54 -4.81
CA GLU A 145 -4.91 1.94 -3.56
C GLU A 145 -4.41 2.78 -2.37
N ARG A 146 -5.22 2.86 -1.30
CA ARG A 146 -4.89 3.64 -0.09
C ARG A 146 -4.86 2.75 1.13
N VAL A 147 -3.82 2.88 1.93
CA VAL A 147 -3.78 2.27 3.26
C VAL A 147 -4.68 3.07 4.20
N THR A 148 -5.65 2.41 4.82
CA THR A 148 -6.67 3.06 5.67
C THR A 148 -6.62 2.64 7.12
N GLN A 149 -6.20 1.39 7.39
CA GLN A 149 -6.09 0.86 8.74
C GLN A 149 -4.80 0.08 8.91
N HIS A 150 -4.32 0.02 10.16
CA HIS A 150 -3.12 -0.72 10.55
C HIS A 150 -3.40 -1.52 11.80
N VAL A 151 -2.95 -2.77 11.84
CA VAL A 151 -2.78 -3.55 13.05
C VAL A 151 -1.31 -3.46 13.42
N LEU A 152 -1.03 -2.92 14.59
CA LEU A 152 0.33 -2.67 15.07
C LEU A 152 0.70 -3.70 16.14
N GLY A 153 1.98 -4.00 16.22
CA GLY A 153 2.56 -4.72 17.34
C GLY A 153 2.78 -3.80 18.54
N ASP A 154 3.50 -4.31 19.53
CA ASP A 154 3.83 -3.54 20.73
C ASP A 154 4.75 -2.37 20.39
N LYS A 155 4.56 -1.27 21.11
CA LYS A 155 5.46 -0.12 20.97
C LYS A 155 6.82 -0.47 21.57
N PRO A 156 7.91 -0.16 20.86
CA PRO A 156 9.26 -0.37 21.40
C PRO A 156 9.50 0.54 22.62
N PRO A 157 10.42 0.16 23.51
CA PRO A 157 10.89 1.04 24.59
C PRO A 157 11.56 2.28 23.98
N ARG A 158 11.78 3.30 24.81
CA ARG A 158 12.50 4.49 24.38
C ARG A 158 13.92 4.15 23.94
N LEU A 159 14.40 4.82 22.90
CA LEU A 159 15.74 4.61 22.35
C LEU A 159 16.86 4.88 23.39
N ASP A 160 16.62 5.80 24.32
CA ASP A 160 17.58 6.16 25.39
C ASP A 160 17.41 5.33 26.68
N SER A 161 16.46 4.39 26.72
CA SER A 161 16.31 3.52 27.89
C SER A 161 17.31 2.37 27.81
N GLU A 162 18.24 2.31 28.76
CA GLU A 162 19.22 1.21 28.89
C GLU A 162 18.58 -0.16 29.22
N GLU A 163 17.25 -0.24 29.31
CA GLU A 163 16.50 -1.46 29.64
C GLU A 163 16.49 -2.54 28.54
N GLY A 164 17.22 -2.36 27.45
CA GLY A 164 17.29 -3.32 26.36
C GLY A 164 18.64 -3.93 26.04
N LEU A 165 19.69 -3.58 26.76
CA LEU A 165 20.96 -4.29 26.65
C LEU A 165 20.84 -5.63 27.40
N PRO A 166 21.01 -6.79 26.73
CA PRO A 166 21.15 -8.05 27.44
C PRO A 166 22.31 -7.88 28.41
N ASP A 167 22.07 -8.30 29.67
CA ASP A 167 23.07 -8.31 30.76
C ASP A 167 24.44 -8.66 30.16
N ARG A 168 25.32 -7.65 30.09
CA ARG A 168 26.70 -7.89 29.72
C ARG A 168 27.24 -8.88 30.77
N PRO A 169 27.66 -10.08 30.35
CA PRO A 169 28.23 -11.01 31.34
C PRO A 169 29.33 -10.28 32.09
N PRO A 170 29.41 -10.42 33.44
CA PRO A 170 30.40 -9.74 34.23
C PRO A 170 31.79 -10.03 33.66
N GLU A 171 32.54 -8.99 33.38
CA GLU A 171 33.92 -9.13 32.94
C GLU A 171 34.63 -10.01 33.98
N PRO A 172 35.34 -11.09 33.56
CA PRO A 172 36.06 -11.93 34.48
C PRO A 172 37.12 -11.06 35.17
N ALA A 173 36.91 -10.85 36.48
CA ALA A 173 37.86 -10.13 37.29
C ALA A 173 39.24 -10.79 37.21
N GLY A 174 40.20 -10.06 36.67
CA GLY A 174 41.61 -10.34 36.87
C GLY A 174 42.25 -11.39 36.01
N MET A 175 42.42 -11.12 34.72
CA MET A 175 43.59 -11.63 34.00
C MET A 175 44.48 -10.46 33.62
N THR A 176 45.38 -10.11 34.54
CA THR A 176 46.58 -9.35 34.23
C THR A 176 47.45 -10.25 33.35
N TYR A 177 47.41 -10.02 32.06
CA TYR A 177 48.45 -10.54 31.16
C TYR A 177 49.73 -9.74 31.44
N GLY A 178 50.53 -10.25 32.36
CA GLY A 178 51.93 -9.86 32.49
C GLY A 178 52.63 -10.28 31.19
N ILE A 179 53.00 -9.34 30.35
CA ILE A 179 53.93 -9.55 29.26
C ILE A 179 55.31 -9.64 29.91
N PRO A 180 56.04 -10.77 29.84
CA PRO A 180 57.40 -10.82 30.33
C PRO A 180 58.27 -9.93 29.46
N GLU A 181 59.00 -9.00 30.09
CA GLU A 181 59.90 -8.02 29.45
C GLU A 181 61.20 -8.61 28.85
N ASP A 182 61.33 -9.92 28.71
CA ASP A 182 62.57 -10.57 28.34
C ASP A 182 62.50 -11.33 27.01
N GLU A 183 62.05 -10.71 25.93
CA GLU A 183 62.37 -11.21 24.58
C GLU A 183 62.18 -10.13 23.51
N ILE A 184 63.09 -9.17 23.44
CA ILE A 184 63.32 -8.37 22.24
C ILE A 184 64.70 -8.84 21.68
N PRO A 185 64.73 -9.65 20.60
CA PRO A 185 65.97 -9.87 19.85
C PRO A 185 66.23 -8.65 18.97
N PHE A 186 67.47 -8.16 19.07
CA PHE A 186 68.05 -7.14 18.19
C PHE A 186 68.10 -7.56 16.73
#